data_d4fb44a7e118e3cf6545458eb7e89fe2
#
_entry.id   d4fb44a7e118e3cf6545458eb7e89fe2
#
_cell.length_a   1.000
_cell.length_b   1.000
_cell.length_c   1.000
_cell.angle_alpha   90.00
_cell.angle_beta   90.00
_cell.angle_gamma   90.00
#
_symmetry.space_group_name_H-M   'P 1'
#
loop_
_entity.id
_entity.type
_entity.pdbx_description
1 polymer ?
#
loop_
_entity_poly.entity_id
_entity_poly.type
_entity_poly.pdbx_seq_one_letter_code
_entity_poly.pdbx_strand_id
1 'polypeptide(L)'
;MRKMQRIAALGLAGTMALSLAACGGSGDSTADTAESTASSTEATAESTGDEAVTLNWALWDKDSTAYWQALADGYMESHPNVTIEMTDLGSTDYMTQLATQLAGGNGELDVLSIKDIPGYSNLINLGMLEPLSGKLTTDESKFNGVLEQLTAEDGNYYAVPFRSDFWVVYYNKDIFDQAGVEYPTNDMTMADFDAKIREVNEKAGVYGNIYHTWRSTTTLFGILDGQHTVIDGNYDFLKPYYEQVLSEQADGVIPNYGEQKTSGLHYSGAFENGQAAMCNMG
;
A
#
# COMPACT_ATOMS: atom_id res chain seq x y z
N MET A 1 -23.06 12.00 -46.21
CA MET A 1 -24.51 11.95 -46.37
C MET A 1 -25.10 10.82 -45.54
N ARG A 2 -26.01 11.08 -44.67
CA ARG A 2 -26.96 10.35 -43.78
C ARG A 2 -26.69 10.65 -42.32
N LYS A 3 -27.38 11.62 -41.86
CA LYS A 3 -28.72 11.83 -41.24
C LYS A 3 -28.71 11.46 -39.77
N MET A 4 -28.75 12.56 -38.99
CA MET A 4 -29.12 12.65 -37.56
C MET A 4 -30.49 12.00 -37.34
N GLN A 5 -30.64 11.33 -36.20
CA GLN A 5 -31.94 11.22 -35.53
C GLN A 5 -31.79 11.60 -34.06
N ARG A 6 -32.40 12.70 -33.73
CA ARG A 6 -32.68 13.16 -32.38
C ARG A 6 -33.92 12.44 -31.90
N ILE A 7 -33.87 11.87 -30.71
CA ILE A 7 -35.08 11.47 -29.99
C ILE A 7 -35.09 12.25 -28.66
N ALA A 8 -36.05 13.11 -28.57
CA ALA A 8 -36.47 13.79 -27.36
C ALA A 8 -37.42 12.85 -26.59
N ALA A 9 -37.27 12.73 -25.30
CA ALA A 9 -38.30 12.16 -24.43
C ALA A 9 -38.50 13.07 -23.22
N LEU A 10 -39.75 13.44 -23.08
CA LEU A 10 -40.39 14.35 -22.14
C LEU A 10 -40.24 13.91 -20.68
N GLY A 11 -40.31 14.91 -19.84
CA GLY A 11 -40.39 14.82 -18.39
C GLY A 11 -41.68 14.23 -17.84
N LEU A 12 -41.59 13.81 -16.58
CA LEU A 12 -42.75 13.66 -15.70
C LEU A 12 -42.34 14.20 -14.32
N ALA A 13 -42.89 15.34 -14.01
CA ALA A 13 -42.96 15.91 -12.67
C ALA A 13 -44.08 15.19 -11.89
N GLY A 14 -43.72 14.71 -10.71
CA GLY A 14 -44.67 14.12 -9.76
C GLY A 14 -44.45 14.74 -8.39
N THR A 15 -45.20 15.78 -8.11
CA THR A 15 -45.42 16.38 -6.79
C THR A 15 -46.21 15.44 -5.91
N MET A 16 -45.77 15.23 -4.67
CA MET A 16 -46.69 14.84 -3.60
C MET A 16 -46.39 15.63 -2.32
N ALA A 17 -47.50 16.22 -1.88
CA ALA A 17 -47.63 17.19 -0.82
C ALA A 17 -47.67 16.54 0.59
N LEU A 18 -47.26 17.34 1.52
CA LEU A 18 -47.64 17.52 2.93
C LEU A 18 -48.79 16.68 3.50
N SER A 19 -48.54 16.14 4.71
CA SER A 19 -49.55 16.09 5.76
C SER A 19 -48.92 16.41 7.13
N LEU A 20 -49.19 17.64 7.60
CA LEU A 20 -49.16 18.02 9.00
C LEU A 20 -50.37 17.41 9.70
N ALA A 21 -50.19 16.88 10.88
CA ALA A 21 -51.27 16.75 11.87
C ALA A 21 -50.74 17.21 13.23
N ALA A 22 -51.24 18.34 13.65
CA ALA A 22 -51.10 18.89 14.99
C ALA A 22 -52.23 18.36 15.89
N CYS A 23 -51.94 18.16 17.17
CA CYS A 23 -52.85 18.27 18.32
C CYS A 23 -51.93 18.34 19.55
N GLY A 24 -51.87 19.31 20.41
CA GLY A 24 -52.85 20.19 20.97
C GLY A 24 -53.30 19.64 22.33
N GLY A 25 -52.80 20.18 23.46
CA GLY A 25 -53.26 19.84 24.80
C GLY A 25 -52.54 20.65 25.85
N SER A 26 -53.14 21.75 26.29
CA SER A 26 -52.74 22.62 27.41
C SER A 26 -53.02 21.99 28.75
N GLY A 27 -52.24 22.40 29.79
CA GLY A 27 -52.51 22.10 31.19
C GLY A 27 -51.48 22.74 32.11
N ASP A 28 -51.82 23.76 32.66
CA ASP A 28 -51.40 24.88 33.47
C ASP A 28 -50.86 24.52 34.89
N SER A 29 -49.93 25.40 35.37
CA SER A 29 -49.64 25.83 36.75
C SER A 29 -49.13 24.82 37.78
N THR A 30 -48.11 25.09 38.55
CA THR A 30 -47.79 26.22 39.45
C THR A 30 -46.38 26.02 39.99
N ALA A 31 -45.74 27.13 40.37
CA ALA A 31 -44.48 27.29 41.05
C ALA A 31 -44.45 26.64 42.45
N ASP A 32 -43.30 26.25 42.94
CA ASP A 32 -42.65 26.88 44.11
C ASP A 32 -41.23 26.33 44.40
N THR A 33 -40.32 27.24 44.49
CA THR A 33 -39.27 27.56 45.47
C THR A 33 -38.35 26.46 46.07
N ALA A 34 -37.06 26.65 45.73
CA ALA A 34 -35.86 26.69 46.56
C ALA A 34 -35.48 25.47 47.42
N GLU A 35 -34.28 24.95 47.27
CA GLU A 35 -33.11 25.30 48.06
C GLU A 35 -31.98 24.28 47.87
N SER A 36 -30.84 24.81 47.60
CA SER A 36 -29.48 24.41 47.85
C SER A 36 -29.25 23.10 48.63
N THR A 37 -28.40 22.22 48.10
CA THR A 37 -27.15 21.89 48.77
C THR A 37 -26.25 20.96 47.94
N ALA A 38 -24.98 21.39 47.90
CA ALA A 38 -23.74 20.61 47.88
C ALA A 38 -23.51 19.51 46.87
N SER A 39 -22.69 19.90 45.90
CA SER A 39 -21.46 19.26 45.48
C SER A 39 -21.20 17.84 46.02
N SER A 40 -21.32 16.88 45.17
CA SER A 40 -20.39 15.79 45.14
C SER A 40 -19.97 15.63 43.67
N THR A 41 -18.76 16.05 43.41
CA THR A 41 -18.06 15.73 42.15
C THR A 41 -17.79 14.23 42.17
N GLU A 42 -18.75 13.44 41.76
CA GLU A 42 -18.46 12.11 41.27
C GLU A 42 -17.79 12.30 39.91
N ALA A 43 -16.49 12.07 39.94
CA ALA A 43 -15.77 11.76 38.72
C ALA A 43 -16.51 10.59 38.04
N THR A 44 -17.28 10.89 37.03
CA THR A 44 -17.78 9.90 36.09
C THR A 44 -16.53 9.29 35.48
N ALA A 45 -16.09 8.14 35.98
CA ALA A 45 -15.27 7.24 35.23
C ALA A 45 -16.06 7.01 33.93
N GLU A 46 -15.54 7.52 32.83
CA GLU A 46 -16.00 7.08 31.50
C GLU A 46 -15.89 5.56 31.51
N SER A 47 -17.00 4.92 31.64
CA SER A 47 -17.19 3.54 31.25
C SER A 47 -16.80 3.51 29.78
N THR A 48 -15.55 3.11 29.48
CA THR A 48 -15.13 2.68 28.16
C THR A 48 -15.96 1.46 27.86
N GLY A 49 -17.04 1.68 27.13
CA GLY A 49 -18.14 0.77 26.98
C GLY A 49 -17.76 -0.52 26.27
N ASP A 50 -18.39 -1.59 26.72
CA ASP A 50 -18.55 -2.88 26.03
C ASP A 50 -19.40 -2.80 24.76
N GLU A 51 -19.41 -1.66 24.06
CA GLU A 51 -20.15 -1.51 22.81
C GLU A 51 -19.42 -2.29 21.71
N ALA A 52 -20.16 -3.16 21.03
CA ALA A 52 -19.62 -3.92 19.92
C ALA A 52 -19.32 -2.98 18.74
N VAL A 53 -18.08 -3.00 18.24
CA VAL A 53 -17.62 -2.18 17.12
C VAL A 53 -17.14 -3.08 16.00
N THR A 54 -17.55 -2.78 14.77
CA THR A 54 -17.00 -3.42 13.56
C THR A 54 -16.12 -2.42 12.84
N LEU A 55 -14.88 -2.80 12.55
CA LEU A 55 -13.92 -2.01 11.77
C LEU A 55 -13.70 -2.67 10.40
N ASN A 56 -13.93 -1.92 9.35
CA ASN A 56 -13.71 -2.36 7.97
C ASN A 56 -12.30 -1.98 7.52
N TRP A 57 -11.48 -2.98 7.23
CA TRP A 57 -10.08 -2.81 6.87
C TRP A 57 -9.84 -3.09 5.39
N ALA A 58 -9.49 -2.06 4.60
CA ALA A 58 -9.10 -2.21 3.20
C ALA A 58 -7.64 -2.67 3.06
N LEU A 59 -7.43 -3.72 2.28
CA LEU A 59 -6.13 -4.34 2.03
C LEU A 59 -6.10 -5.01 0.64
N TRP A 60 -5.01 -5.69 0.32
CA TRP A 60 -4.83 -6.43 -0.95
C TRP A 60 -4.28 -7.83 -0.70
N ASP A 61 -4.53 -8.74 -1.65
CA ASP A 61 -4.02 -10.12 -1.66
C ASP A 61 -4.29 -10.87 -0.33
N LYS A 62 -5.49 -10.72 0.22
CA LYS A 62 -5.91 -11.30 1.50
C LYS A 62 -5.63 -12.80 1.58
N ASP A 63 -6.05 -13.53 0.55
CA ASP A 63 -6.00 -15.00 0.57
C ASP A 63 -4.58 -15.56 0.42
N SER A 64 -3.66 -14.77 -0.16
CA SER A 64 -2.25 -15.15 -0.34
C SER A 64 -1.31 -14.59 0.72
N THR A 65 -1.83 -13.79 1.66
CA THR A 65 -1.02 -13.05 2.64
C THR A 65 -1.48 -13.34 4.08
N ALA A 66 -0.96 -14.41 4.65
CA ALA A 66 -1.42 -14.94 5.94
C ALA A 66 -1.29 -13.96 7.13
N TYR A 67 -0.38 -12.99 7.08
CA TYR A 67 -0.20 -12.05 8.18
C TYR A 67 -1.39 -11.08 8.35
N TRP A 68 -2.21 -10.82 7.33
CA TRP A 68 -3.40 -9.98 7.48
C TRP A 68 -4.36 -10.58 8.52
N GLN A 69 -4.67 -11.86 8.37
CA GLN A 69 -5.55 -12.54 9.30
C GLN A 69 -4.92 -12.61 10.70
N ALA A 70 -3.63 -12.88 10.80
CA ALA A 70 -2.94 -12.94 12.10
C ALA A 70 -2.95 -11.59 12.83
N LEU A 71 -2.84 -10.47 12.12
CA LEU A 71 -2.94 -9.13 12.71
C LEU A 71 -4.36 -8.84 13.21
N ALA A 72 -5.37 -9.16 12.40
CA ALA A 72 -6.78 -8.98 12.79
C ALA A 72 -7.14 -9.84 14.01
N ASP A 73 -6.78 -11.12 14.00
CA ASP A 73 -7.05 -12.06 15.10
C ASP A 73 -6.37 -11.61 16.40
N GLY A 74 -5.09 -11.20 16.34
CA GLY A 74 -4.35 -10.72 17.51
C GLY A 74 -4.93 -9.43 18.10
N TYR A 75 -5.48 -8.54 17.27
CA TYR A 75 -6.17 -7.36 17.75
C TYR A 75 -7.49 -7.72 18.42
N MET A 76 -8.32 -8.55 17.78
CA MET A 76 -9.62 -9.00 18.30
C MET A 76 -9.48 -9.83 19.59
N GLU A 77 -8.40 -10.61 19.72
CA GLU A 77 -8.10 -11.34 20.96
C GLU A 77 -7.91 -10.39 22.16
N SER A 78 -7.25 -9.26 21.94
CA SER A 78 -7.02 -8.24 22.98
C SER A 78 -8.17 -7.24 23.15
N HIS A 79 -9.08 -7.18 22.16
CA HIS A 79 -10.23 -6.27 22.12
C HIS A 79 -11.51 -7.05 21.75
N PRO A 80 -12.08 -7.83 22.68
CA PRO A 80 -13.16 -8.77 22.37
C PRO A 80 -14.48 -8.11 21.93
N ASN A 81 -14.62 -6.81 22.15
CA ASN A 81 -15.76 -6.01 21.65
C ASN A 81 -15.57 -5.52 20.22
N VAL A 82 -14.40 -5.73 19.61
CA VAL A 82 -14.09 -5.31 18.23
C VAL A 82 -14.14 -6.49 17.28
N THR A 83 -14.82 -6.30 16.16
CA THR A 83 -14.76 -7.20 14.99
C THR A 83 -14.04 -6.50 13.85
N ILE A 84 -13.05 -7.15 13.24
CA ILE A 84 -12.37 -6.63 12.04
C ILE A 84 -12.87 -7.38 10.83
N GLU A 85 -13.46 -6.65 9.89
CA GLU A 85 -13.86 -7.14 8.57
C GLU A 85 -12.85 -6.65 7.53
N MET A 86 -12.31 -7.56 6.72
CA MET A 86 -11.30 -7.24 5.71
C MET A 86 -11.90 -7.16 4.32
N THR A 87 -11.74 -6.03 3.66
CA THR A 87 -12.14 -5.79 2.27
C THR A 87 -10.92 -5.89 1.37
N ASP A 88 -10.83 -6.95 0.57
CA ASP A 88 -9.77 -7.13 -0.42
C ASP A 88 -10.11 -6.37 -1.71
N LEU A 89 -9.27 -5.40 -2.07
CA LEU A 89 -9.40 -4.61 -3.30
C LEU A 89 -8.48 -5.12 -4.43
N GLY A 90 -7.80 -6.25 -4.23
CA GLY A 90 -6.79 -6.79 -5.14
C GLY A 90 -5.50 -5.97 -5.16
N SER A 91 -4.41 -6.55 -5.66
CA SER A 91 -3.11 -5.86 -5.69
C SER A 91 -2.90 -4.99 -6.93
N THR A 92 -3.57 -5.29 -8.04
CA THR A 92 -3.50 -4.48 -9.26
C THR A 92 -4.35 -3.22 -9.08
N ASP A 93 -3.75 -2.06 -9.32
CA ASP A 93 -4.41 -0.76 -9.21
C ASP A 93 -5.04 -0.47 -7.82
N TYR A 94 -4.57 -1.17 -6.76
CA TYR A 94 -5.09 -1.06 -5.40
C TYR A 94 -5.30 0.39 -4.95
N MET A 95 -4.29 1.26 -5.06
CA MET A 95 -4.39 2.65 -4.60
C MET A 95 -5.42 3.47 -5.38
N THR A 96 -5.63 3.15 -6.66
CA THR A 96 -6.68 3.78 -7.49
C THR A 96 -8.08 3.33 -7.05
N GLN A 97 -8.24 2.04 -6.79
CA GLN A 97 -9.50 1.49 -6.30
C GLN A 97 -9.84 2.03 -4.90
N LEU A 98 -8.86 2.07 -4.00
CA LEU A 98 -9.01 2.64 -2.66
C LEU A 98 -9.46 4.11 -2.71
N ALA A 99 -8.75 4.94 -3.47
CA ALA A 99 -9.12 6.35 -3.65
C ALA A 99 -10.53 6.52 -4.23
N THR A 100 -10.93 5.64 -5.15
CA THR A 100 -12.28 5.66 -5.75
C THR A 100 -13.36 5.31 -4.73
N GLN A 101 -13.14 4.30 -3.90
CA GLN A 101 -14.09 3.92 -2.86
C GLN A 101 -14.26 5.01 -1.80
N LEU A 102 -13.14 5.60 -1.35
CA LEU A 102 -13.17 6.70 -0.40
C LEU A 102 -13.89 7.94 -0.97
N ALA A 103 -13.66 8.28 -2.25
CA ALA A 103 -14.34 9.38 -2.92
C ALA A 103 -15.85 9.13 -3.09
N GLY A 104 -16.28 7.89 -3.12
CA GLY A 104 -17.69 7.51 -3.16
C GLY A 104 -18.48 7.85 -1.88
N GLY A 105 -17.80 8.19 -0.80
CA GLY A 105 -18.38 8.76 0.41
C GLY A 105 -19.23 7.79 1.24
N ASN A 106 -19.11 6.49 1.04
CA ASN A 106 -19.94 5.50 1.71
C ASN A 106 -19.57 5.26 3.18
N GLY A 107 -18.43 5.83 3.67
CA GLY A 107 -18.03 5.74 5.07
C GLY A 107 -17.83 4.31 5.60
N GLU A 108 -17.60 3.36 4.69
CA GLU A 108 -17.55 1.93 5.02
C GLU A 108 -16.14 1.44 5.39
N LEU A 109 -15.10 2.26 5.20
CA LEU A 109 -13.73 1.88 5.48
C LEU A 109 -13.17 2.68 6.66
N ASP A 110 -12.75 1.98 7.70
CA ASP A 110 -12.22 2.56 8.94
C ASP A 110 -10.69 2.49 8.99
N VAL A 111 -10.11 1.42 8.44
CA VAL A 111 -8.66 1.18 8.42
C VAL A 111 -8.20 0.94 6.99
N LEU A 112 -7.10 1.58 6.61
CA LEU A 112 -6.58 1.53 5.25
C LEU A 112 -5.14 1.03 5.25
N SER A 113 -4.83 -0.02 4.49
CA SER A 113 -3.46 -0.38 4.17
C SER A 113 -2.98 0.47 3.00
N ILE A 114 -1.91 1.25 3.20
CA ILE A 114 -1.36 2.11 2.15
C ILE A 114 -0.17 1.39 1.51
N LYS A 115 -0.22 1.24 0.18
CA LYS A 115 0.72 0.38 -0.56
C LYS A 115 2.00 1.10 -0.96
N ASP A 116 1.92 2.41 -1.21
CA ASP A 116 3.05 3.20 -1.71
C ASP A 116 2.97 4.68 -1.31
N ILE A 117 4.10 5.36 -1.37
CA ILE A 117 4.20 6.79 -1.01
C ILE A 117 3.40 7.71 -1.95
N PRO A 118 3.38 7.52 -3.29
CA PRO A 118 2.52 8.32 -4.15
C PRO A 118 1.04 8.23 -3.77
N GLY A 119 0.55 7.03 -3.46
CA GLY A 119 -0.81 6.83 -2.98
C GLY A 119 -1.06 7.48 -1.62
N TYR A 120 -0.12 7.38 -0.70
CA TYR A 120 -0.16 8.08 0.59
C TYR A 120 -0.33 9.59 0.41
N SER A 121 0.55 10.21 -0.37
CA SER A 121 0.49 11.65 -0.64
C SER A 121 -0.81 12.07 -1.34
N ASN A 122 -1.31 11.24 -2.25
CA ASN A 122 -2.59 11.50 -2.92
C ASN A 122 -3.76 11.48 -1.94
N LEU A 123 -3.82 10.50 -1.02
CA LEU A 123 -4.89 10.41 -0.03
C LEU A 123 -4.86 11.58 0.97
N ILE A 124 -3.67 12.06 1.37
CA ILE A 124 -3.52 13.27 2.19
C ILE A 124 -4.09 14.47 1.43
N ASN A 125 -3.67 14.69 0.18
CA ASN A 125 -4.13 15.81 -0.64
C ASN A 125 -5.64 15.82 -0.88
N LEU A 126 -6.26 14.65 -0.89
CA LEU A 126 -7.71 14.49 -0.99
C LEU A 126 -8.43 14.64 0.36
N GLY A 127 -7.71 14.78 1.47
CA GLY A 127 -8.29 14.87 2.81
C GLY A 127 -8.97 13.58 3.28
N MET A 128 -8.48 12.43 2.80
CA MET A 128 -9.07 11.11 3.06
C MET A 128 -8.46 10.38 4.26
N LEU A 129 -7.46 10.96 4.89
CA LEU A 129 -6.76 10.37 6.03
C LEU A 129 -6.88 11.27 7.26
N GLU A 130 -7.03 10.65 8.41
CA GLU A 130 -7.02 11.32 9.71
C GLU A 130 -5.57 11.45 10.22
N PRO A 131 -5.13 12.61 10.74
CA PRO A 131 -3.80 12.75 11.31
C PRO A 131 -3.64 11.87 12.55
N LEU A 132 -2.50 11.17 12.64
CA LEU A 132 -2.17 10.23 13.72
C LEU A 132 -1.14 10.78 14.70
N SER A 133 -0.53 11.92 14.42
CA SER A 133 0.46 12.56 15.29
C SER A 133 -0.10 12.80 16.70
N GLY A 134 0.62 12.29 17.70
CA GLY A 134 0.22 12.39 19.10
C GLY A 134 -0.95 11.49 19.52
N LYS A 135 -1.45 10.62 18.62
CA LYS A 135 -2.54 9.67 18.93
C LYS A 135 -2.05 8.23 19.16
N LEU A 136 -0.79 7.95 18.88
CA LEU A 136 -0.24 6.61 19.07
C LEU A 136 -0.03 6.30 20.54
N THR A 137 -0.41 5.09 20.93
CA THR A 137 -0.10 4.52 22.25
C THR A 137 1.27 3.84 22.29
N THR A 138 1.84 3.55 21.10
CA THR A 138 3.16 2.95 20.94
C THR A 138 4.23 4.04 20.97
N ASP A 139 5.37 3.76 21.59
CA ASP A 139 6.55 4.62 21.57
C ASP A 139 7.03 4.84 20.13
N GLU A 140 6.98 6.08 19.67
CA GLU A 140 7.31 6.48 18.29
C GLU A 140 8.78 6.19 17.93
N SER A 141 9.70 6.12 18.90
CA SER A 141 11.10 5.77 18.66
C SER A 141 11.28 4.35 18.08
N LYS A 142 10.31 3.47 18.26
CA LYS A 142 10.32 2.11 17.71
C LYS A 142 10.17 2.06 16.19
N PHE A 143 9.75 3.14 15.57
CA PHE A 143 9.62 3.23 14.12
C PHE A 143 10.91 3.67 13.40
N ASN A 144 12.04 3.79 14.11
CA ASN A 144 13.37 4.04 13.55
C ASN A 144 13.44 5.23 12.57
N GLY A 145 12.75 6.33 12.88
CA GLY A 145 12.72 7.53 12.05
C GLY A 145 11.82 7.47 10.81
N VAL A 146 11.09 6.37 10.60
CA VAL A 146 10.17 6.27 9.44
C VAL A 146 9.00 7.24 9.58
N LEU A 147 8.52 7.53 10.79
CA LEU A 147 7.44 8.51 10.99
C LEU A 147 7.84 9.91 10.52
N GLU A 148 9.10 10.30 10.70
CA GLU A 148 9.64 11.57 10.19
C GLU A 148 9.56 11.63 8.66
N GLN A 149 9.83 10.51 7.97
CA GLN A 149 9.74 10.42 6.52
C GLN A 149 8.30 10.44 6.00
N LEU A 150 7.33 10.04 6.83
CA LEU A 150 5.90 10.07 6.52
C LEU A 150 5.24 11.39 6.92
N THR A 151 5.96 12.29 7.57
CA THR A 151 5.43 13.59 8.01
C THR A 151 5.15 14.49 6.81
N ALA A 152 3.90 14.94 6.69
CA ALA A 152 3.45 15.84 5.64
C ALA A 152 3.87 17.31 5.92
N GLU A 153 3.61 18.20 4.96
CA GLU A 153 3.96 19.62 5.07
C GLU A 153 3.32 20.35 6.27
N ASP A 154 2.19 19.86 6.75
CA ASP A 154 1.49 20.40 7.92
C ASP A 154 2.09 19.94 9.26
N GLY A 155 3.13 19.10 9.24
CA GLY A 155 3.80 18.57 10.41
C GLY A 155 3.15 17.32 10.99
N ASN A 156 2.13 16.75 10.35
CA ASN A 156 1.48 15.52 10.80
C ASN A 156 1.89 14.32 9.92
N TYR A 157 1.94 13.14 10.53
CA TYR A 157 1.90 11.87 9.80
C TYR A 157 0.48 11.29 9.86
N TYR A 158 0.08 10.63 8.76
CA TYR A 158 -1.27 10.11 8.52
C TYR A 158 -1.31 8.59 8.37
N ALA A 159 -0.16 7.96 8.51
CA ALA A 159 -0.03 6.52 8.51
C ALA A 159 1.10 6.10 9.44
N VAL A 160 1.07 4.84 9.87
CA VAL A 160 2.16 4.21 10.63
C VAL A 160 2.69 3.01 9.86
N PRO A 161 4.02 2.79 9.85
CA PRO A 161 4.59 1.63 9.21
C PRO A 161 4.23 0.37 10.00
N PHE A 162 3.73 -0.66 9.32
CA PHE A 162 3.43 -1.96 9.93
C PHE A 162 4.45 -3.03 9.56
N ARG A 163 5.25 -2.80 8.50
CA ARG A 163 6.35 -3.65 8.07
C ARG A 163 7.42 -2.82 7.38
N SER A 164 8.62 -3.35 7.31
CA SER A 164 9.67 -2.87 6.43
C SER A 164 9.98 -3.92 5.37
N ASP A 165 10.46 -3.48 4.24
CA ASP A 165 10.84 -4.32 3.11
C ASP A 165 12.23 -3.92 2.62
N PHE A 166 12.96 -4.86 2.04
CA PHE A 166 14.28 -4.63 1.48
C PHE A 166 14.49 -5.52 0.26
N TRP A 167 15.32 -5.10 -0.67
CA TRP A 167 15.62 -5.85 -1.87
C TRP A 167 16.94 -6.60 -1.70
N VAL A 168 16.93 -7.85 -2.16
CA VAL A 168 18.09 -8.73 -2.20
C VAL A 168 18.14 -9.46 -3.54
N VAL A 169 19.28 -10.05 -3.82
CA VAL A 169 19.44 -11.01 -4.92
C VAL A 169 19.17 -12.41 -4.39
N TYR A 170 18.09 -13.01 -4.84
CA TYR A 170 17.87 -14.45 -4.67
C TYR A 170 18.60 -15.21 -5.77
N TYR A 171 19.15 -16.35 -5.44
CA TYR A 171 19.80 -17.22 -6.42
C TYR A 171 19.42 -18.69 -6.18
N ASN A 172 19.32 -19.43 -7.27
CA ASN A 172 18.99 -20.86 -7.25
C ASN A 172 20.27 -21.69 -7.12
N LYS A 173 20.49 -22.26 -5.93
CA LYS A 173 21.70 -23.03 -5.65
C LYS A 173 21.88 -24.23 -6.58
N ASP A 174 20.78 -24.92 -6.93
CA ASP A 174 20.86 -26.11 -7.79
C ASP A 174 21.36 -25.74 -9.20
N ILE A 175 20.94 -24.59 -9.72
CA ILE A 175 21.43 -24.09 -11.01
C ILE A 175 22.92 -23.75 -10.93
N PHE A 176 23.35 -23.06 -9.89
CA PHE A 176 24.76 -22.70 -9.68
C PHE A 176 25.64 -23.94 -9.49
N ASP A 177 25.21 -24.90 -8.68
CA ASP A 177 25.93 -26.15 -8.43
C ASP A 177 26.09 -26.99 -9.72
N GLN A 178 24.99 -27.15 -10.49
CA GLN A 178 25.03 -27.91 -11.75
C GLN A 178 25.88 -27.21 -12.82
N ALA A 179 25.93 -25.88 -12.83
CA ALA A 179 26.76 -25.10 -13.74
C ALA A 179 28.24 -25.03 -13.29
N GLY A 180 28.55 -25.40 -12.04
CA GLY A 180 29.88 -25.24 -11.48
C GLY A 180 30.30 -23.77 -11.35
N VAL A 181 29.33 -22.91 -10.96
CA VAL A 181 29.55 -21.47 -10.77
C VAL A 181 29.52 -21.17 -9.28
N GLU A 182 30.44 -20.35 -8.83
CA GLU A 182 30.45 -19.89 -7.43
C GLU A 182 29.27 -19.00 -7.14
N TYR A 183 28.71 -19.10 -5.93
CA TYR A 183 27.56 -18.32 -5.48
C TYR A 183 27.86 -16.82 -5.45
N PRO A 184 26.84 -15.96 -5.62
CA PRO A 184 26.94 -14.54 -5.36
C PRO A 184 27.37 -14.27 -3.90
N THR A 185 28.14 -13.20 -3.68
CA THR A 185 28.59 -12.76 -2.36
C THR A 185 28.07 -11.36 -2.05
N ASN A 186 28.10 -10.96 -0.76
CA ASN A 186 27.56 -9.67 -0.32
C ASN A 186 28.47 -8.47 -0.67
N ASP A 187 29.68 -8.70 -1.12
CA ASP A 187 30.69 -7.70 -1.46
C ASP A 187 30.87 -7.49 -2.96
N MET A 188 29.99 -8.11 -3.79
CA MET A 188 30.01 -7.94 -5.22
C MET A 188 29.67 -6.49 -5.63
N THR A 189 30.47 -5.94 -6.53
CA THR A 189 30.15 -4.71 -7.24
C THR A 189 29.10 -4.98 -8.34
N MET A 190 28.54 -3.93 -8.93
CA MET A 190 27.64 -4.07 -10.07
C MET A 190 28.32 -4.73 -11.28
N ALA A 191 29.62 -4.47 -11.48
CA ALA A 191 30.40 -5.13 -12.53
C ALA A 191 30.58 -6.64 -12.26
N ASP A 192 30.82 -7.02 -11.00
CA ASP A 192 30.91 -8.43 -10.60
C ASP A 192 29.56 -9.12 -10.77
N PHE A 193 28.46 -8.41 -10.49
CA PHE A 193 27.11 -8.92 -10.66
C PHE A 193 26.80 -9.16 -12.16
N ASP A 194 27.12 -8.23 -13.06
CA ASP A 194 26.99 -8.41 -14.51
C ASP A 194 27.84 -9.62 -15.00
N ALA A 195 29.08 -9.71 -14.54
CA ALA A 195 29.93 -10.85 -14.86
C ALA A 195 29.34 -12.19 -14.39
N LYS A 196 28.72 -12.20 -13.19
CA LYS A 196 28.05 -13.38 -12.63
C LYS A 196 26.81 -13.77 -13.43
N ILE A 197 26.01 -12.79 -13.86
CA ILE A 197 24.84 -13.00 -14.75
C ILE A 197 25.28 -13.70 -16.04
N ARG A 198 26.36 -13.22 -16.67
CA ARG A 198 26.88 -13.76 -17.93
C ARG A 198 27.47 -15.15 -17.74
N GLU A 199 28.26 -15.36 -16.69
CA GLU A 199 28.89 -16.63 -16.38
C GLU A 199 27.84 -17.74 -16.17
N VAL A 200 26.81 -17.48 -15.36
CA VAL A 200 25.80 -18.50 -15.07
C VAL A 200 24.90 -18.75 -16.30
N ASN A 201 24.59 -17.73 -17.09
CA ASN A 201 23.86 -17.89 -18.32
C ASN A 201 24.62 -18.80 -19.32
N GLU A 202 25.92 -18.53 -19.53
CA GLU A 202 26.77 -19.32 -20.44
C GLU A 202 26.84 -20.79 -20.02
N LYS A 203 27.02 -21.05 -18.71
CA LYS A 203 27.24 -22.40 -18.21
C LYS A 203 25.97 -23.20 -17.97
N ALA A 204 24.89 -22.55 -17.54
CA ALA A 204 23.62 -23.18 -17.19
C ALA A 204 22.61 -23.20 -18.35
N GLY A 205 22.73 -22.30 -19.33
CA GLY A 205 21.79 -22.20 -20.45
C GLY A 205 20.42 -21.66 -20.09
N VAL A 206 20.32 -20.98 -18.95
CA VAL A 206 19.11 -20.25 -18.49
C VAL A 206 19.44 -18.76 -18.37
N TYR A 207 18.46 -17.89 -18.21
CA TYR A 207 18.73 -16.49 -17.92
C TYR A 207 19.59 -16.36 -16.65
N GLY A 208 20.63 -15.53 -16.70
CA GLY A 208 21.50 -15.32 -15.53
C GLY A 208 20.79 -14.59 -14.41
N ASN A 209 19.91 -13.65 -14.77
CA ASN A 209 19.06 -12.91 -13.84
C ASN A 209 17.71 -12.58 -14.48
N ILE A 210 16.73 -12.25 -13.66
CA ILE A 210 15.50 -11.62 -14.12
C ILE A 210 15.19 -10.40 -13.26
N TYR A 211 14.96 -9.25 -13.91
CA TYR A 211 14.54 -8.03 -13.26
C TYR A 211 13.03 -7.86 -13.31
N HIS A 212 12.50 -7.09 -12.35
CA HIS A 212 11.14 -6.60 -12.46
C HIS A 212 10.96 -5.67 -13.66
N THR A 213 9.77 -5.62 -14.21
CA THR A 213 9.40 -4.63 -15.22
C THR A 213 8.97 -3.28 -14.62
N TRP A 214 9.28 -3.03 -13.36
CA TRP A 214 8.95 -1.78 -12.67
C TRP A 214 10.03 -0.73 -12.90
N ARG A 215 9.62 0.53 -12.94
CA ARG A 215 10.54 1.68 -13.11
C ARG A 215 11.63 1.74 -12.03
N SER A 216 11.28 1.33 -10.82
CA SER A 216 12.19 1.36 -9.66
C SER A 216 13.40 0.43 -9.79
N THR A 217 13.33 -0.64 -10.58
CA THR A 217 14.37 -1.67 -10.60
C THR A 217 15.75 -1.10 -10.92
N THR A 218 15.91 -0.47 -12.07
CA THR A 218 17.20 0.10 -12.48
C THR A 218 17.55 1.39 -11.73
N THR A 219 16.52 2.20 -11.41
CA THR A 219 16.70 3.44 -10.63
C THR A 219 17.24 3.14 -9.24
N LEU A 220 16.77 2.05 -8.62
CA LEU A 220 17.20 1.66 -7.29
C LEU A 220 18.72 1.46 -7.21
N PHE A 221 19.33 0.85 -8.22
CA PHE A 221 20.79 0.64 -8.23
C PHE A 221 21.56 1.96 -8.12
N GLY A 222 21.10 3.01 -8.79
CA GLY A 222 21.77 4.30 -8.78
C GLY A 222 21.63 5.07 -7.46
N ILE A 223 20.60 4.81 -6.66
CA ILE A 223 20.38 5.51 -5.37
C ILE A 223 20.89 4.71 -4.16
N LEU A 224 21.30 3.45 -4.34
CA LEU A 224 21.84 2.62 -3.26
C LEU A 224 23.21 3.10 -2.74
N ASP A 225 23.89 3.98 -3.46
CA ASP A 225 25.13 4.59 -3.00
C ASP A 225 24.93 5.60 -1.84
N GLY A 226 23.67 5.98 -1.57
CA GLY A 226 23.29 6.95 -0.54
C GLY A 226 23.72 8.39 -0.83
N GLN A 227 24.18 8.69 -2.06
CA GLN A 227 24.64 10.01 -2.47
C GLN A 227 23.67 10.69 -3.43
N HIS A 228 22.85 9.90 -4.13
CA HIS A 228 21.92 10.38 -5.13
C HIS A 228 20.48 10.09 -4.72
N THR A 229 19.57 10.94 -5.21
CA THR A 229 18.14 10.78 -5.02
C THR A 229 17.39 10.98 -6.35
N VAL A 230 16.13 10.56 -6.39
CA VAL A 230 15.27 10.78 -7.59
C VAL A 230 14.77 12.23 -7.71
N ILE A 231 15.12 13.11 -6.79
CA ILE A 231 14.76 14.53 -6.79
C ILE A 231 15.95 15.46 -7.06
N ASP A 232 17.13 14.95 -7.38
CA ASP A 232 18.36 15.73 -7.60
C ASP A 232 18.27 16.66 -8.83
N GLY A 233 17.35 16.39 -9.77
CA GLY A 233 17.19 17.18 -11.00
C GLY A 233 18.22 16.87 -12.09
N ASN A 234 19.27 16.09 -11.78
CA ASN A 234 20.21 15.51 -12.73
C ASN A 234 20.25 14.00 -12.51
N TYR A 235 20.06 13.24 -13.57
CA TYR A 235 19.94 11.79 -13.54
C TYR A 235 21.06 11.07 -14.31
N ASP A 236 22.14 11.74 -14.65
CA ASP A 236 23.28 11.14 -15.37
C ASP A 236 23.90 9.98 -14.60
N PHE A 237 23.79 9.98 -13.28
CA PHE A 237 24.25 8.86 -12.42
C PHE A 237 23.49 7.55 -12.68
N LEU A 238 22.31 7.60 -13.25
CA LEU A 238 21.54 6.38 -13.62
C LEU A 238 22.02 5.74 -14.93
N LYS A 239 22.70 6.50 -15.78
CA LYS A 239 23.09 6.07 -17.12
C LYS A 239 23.85 4.74 -17.14
N PRO A 240 24.91 4.53 -16.34
CA PRO A 240 25.65 3.27 -16.37
C PRO A 240 24.80 2.04 -16.02
N TYR A 241 23.84 2.19 -15.11
CA TYR A 241 22.95 1.10 -14.72
C TYR A 241 21.95 0.74 -15.83
N TYR A 242 21.42 1.74 -16.55
CA TYR A 242 20.58 1.49 -17.71
C TYR A 242 21.38 0.90 -18.87
N GLU A 243 22.60 1.36 -19.11
CA GLU A 243 23.50 0.81 -20.15
C GLU A 243 23.83 -0.66 -19.86
N GLN A 244 24.08 -1.03 -18.60
CA GLN A 244 24.31 -2.42 -18.20
C GLN A 244 23.08 -3.27 -18.52
N VAL A 245 21.89 -2.93 -18.01
CA VAL A 245 20.67 -3.71 -18.23
C VAL A 245 20.32 -3.82 -19.72
N LEU A 246 20.53 -2.75 -20.50
CA LEU A 246 20.31 -2.79 -21.96
C LEU A 246 21.30 -3.70 -22.68
N SER A 247 22.57 -3.73 -22.26
CA SER A 247 23.58 -4.67 -22.77
C SER A 247 23.21 -6.11 -22.42
N GLU A 248 22.84 -6.39 -21.18
CA GLU A 248 22.40 -7.72 -20.74
C GLU A 248 21.20 -8.24 -21.56
N GLN A 249 20.23 -7.35 -21.88
CA GLN A 249 19.10 -7.69 -22.77
C GLN A 249 19.55 -7.95 -24.21
N ALA A 250 20.43 -7.09 -24.75
CA ALA A 250 20.92 -7.22 -26.12
C ALA A 250 21.72 -8.52 -26.32
N ASP A 251 22.45 -8.94 -25.29
CA ASP A 251 23.22 -10.17 -25.29
C ASP A 251 22.38 -11.42 -24.97
N GLY A 252 21.10 -11.23 -24.58
CA GLY A 252 20.17 -12.32 -24.28
C GLY A 252 20.44 -13.04 -22.98
N VAL A 253 21.26 -12.47 -22.09
CA VAL A 253 21.58 -13.08 -20.79
C VAL A 253 20.52 -12.84 -19.72
N ILE A 254 19.61 -11.89 -19.98
CA ILE A 254 18.36 -11.65 -19.25
C ILE A 254 17.18 -11.53 -20.24
N PRO A 255 15.92 -11.72 -19.78
CA PRO A 255 14.76 -11.52 -20.65
C PRO A 255 14.67 -10.09 -21.16
N ASN A 256 14.22 -9.92 -22.41
CA ASN A 256 13.94 -8.62 -22.96
C ASN A 256 12.71 -7.98 -22.27
N TYR A 257 12.80 -6.69 -21.94
CA TYR A 257 11.72 -5.96 -21.25
C TYR A 257 10.37 -6.01 -22.02
N GLY A 258 10.41 -5.80 -23.33
CA GLY A 258 9.21 -5.84 -24.18
C GLY A 258 8.55 -7.22 -24.17
N GLU A 259 9.35 -8.27 -24.23
CA GLU A 259 8.87 -9.66 -24.19
C GLU A 259 8.27 -9.99 -22.82
N GLN A 260 8.91 -9.59 -21.72
CA GLN A 260 8.35 -9.76 -20.39
C GLN A 260 6.98 -9.08 -20.24
N LYS A 261 6.86 -7.83 -20.73
CA LYS A 261 5.59 -7.07 -20.67
C LYS A 261 4.49 -7.70 -21.50
N THR A 262 4.80 -8.20 -22.70
CA THR A 262 3.80 -8.76 -23.62
C THR A 262 3.40 -10.19 -23.27
N SER A 263 4.34 -11.01 -22.78
CA SER A 263 4.05 -12.39 -22.35
C SER A 263 3.45 -12.49 -20.96
N GLY A 264 3.49 -11.40 -20.17
CA GLY A 264 3.12 -11.44 -18.75
C GLY A 264 4.09 -12.24 -17.89
N LEU A 265 5.33 -12.47 -18.37
CA LEU A 265 6.34 -13.22 -17.60
C LEU A 265 6.67 -12.48 -16.31
N HIS A 266 6.19 -13.05 -15.21
CA HIS A 266 6.44 -12.51 -13.88
C HIS A 266 7.80 -12.99 -13.36
N TYR A 267 8.58 -12.10 -12.77
CA TYR A 267 9.93 -12.40 -12.27
C TYR A 267 9.96 -13.58 -11.29
N SER A 268 8.99 -13.63 -10.36
CA SER A 268 8.95 -14.72 -9.36
C SER A 268 8.66 -16.07 -10.01
N GLY A 269 7.70 -16.13 -10.93
CA GLY A 269 7.38 -17.35 -11.64
C GLY A 269 8.53 -17.83 -12.54
N ALA A 270 9.24 -16.92 -13.19
CA ALA A 270 10.43 -17.28 -13.97
C ALA A 270 11.55 -17.85 -13.08
N PHE A 271 11.78 -17.26 -11.92
CA PHE A 271 12.76 -17.74 -10.95
C PHE A 271 12.34 -19.08 -10.34
N GLU A 272 11.10 -19.21 -9.87
CA GLU A 272 10.54 -20.45 -9.31
C GLU A 272 10.62 -21.63 -10.26
N ASN A 273 10.35 -21.38 -11.55
CA ASN A 273 10.41 -22.41 -12.59
C ASN A 273 11.82 -22.67 -13.15
N GLY A 274 12.86 -22.07 -12.57
CA GLY A 274 14.25 -22.26 -12.99
C GLY A 274 14.59 -21.66 -14.35
N GLN A 275 13.82 -20.74 -14.86
CA GLN A 275 14.10 -20.04 -16.12
C GLN A 275 15.19 -18.96 -15.95
N ALA A 276 15.40 -18.51 -14.72
CA ALA A 276 16.45 -17.57 -14.35
C ALA A 276 17.21 -18.09 -13.12
N ALA A 277 18.53 -17.93 -13.12
CA ALA A 277 19.40 -18.37 -12.03
C ALA A 277 19.36 -17.42 -10.83
N MET A 278 19.09 -16.14 -11.07
CA MET A 278 18.99 -15.10 -10.05
C MET A 278 17.74 -14.22 -10.27
N CYS A 279 17.30 -13.56 -9.19
CA CYS A 279 16.19 -12.63 -9.22
C CYS A 279 16.37 -11.55 -8.13
N ASN A 280 16.16 -10.29 -8.49
CA ASN A 280 16.15 -9.17 -7.54
C ASN A 280 14.70 -8.93 -7.08
N MET A 281 14.42 -9.11 -5.80
CA MET A 281 13.11 -8.83 -5.24
C MET A 281 13.17 -8.61 -3.72
N GLY A 282 12.09 -8.07 -3.19
CA GLY A 282 11.88 -7.94 -1.75
C GLY A 282 11.46 -9.23 -1.06
#